data_7164b251a8231a0403eeb25e31b90450
#
_entry.id   7164b251a8231a0403eeb25e31b90450
#
_cell.length_a   1.000
_cell.length_b   1.000
_cell.length_c   1.000
_cell.angle_alpha   90.00
_cell.angle_beta   90.00
_cell.angle_gamma   90.00
#
_symmetry.space_group_name_H-M   'P 1'
#
loop_
_entity.id
_entity.type
_entity.pdbx_description
1 polymer ?
#
loop_
_entity_poly.entity_id
_entity_poly.type
_entity_poly.pdbx_seq_one_letter_code
_entity_poly.pdbx_strand_id
1 'polypeptide(L)'
;DYGFERVFERQTAALGTKGDILIGLSTSGNSPNVEHALQKAQSMGITTIGLLGRDGGRCKELCNYPLIIQHAESARIQEVHITIGHILCGIVDNKLFSHEQSDFP
;
A
#
# COMPACT_ATOMS: atom_id res chain seq x y z
N ASP A 1 4.70 -16.62 19.49
CA ASP A 1 4.93 -16.79 18.06
C ASP A 1 3.69 -16.46 17.27
N TYR A 2 3.81 -15.48 16.39
CA TYR A 2 2.66 -14.93 15.70
C TYR A 2 2.56 -15.37 14.23
N GLY A 3 3.55 -16.11 13.74
CA GLY A 3 3.57 -16.53 12.36
C GLY A 3 3.91 -15.42 11.38
N PHE A 4 4.34 -15.82 10.18
CA PHE A 4 4.75 -14.86 9.16
C PHE A 4 3.58 -14.00 8.66
N GLU A 5 2.37 -14.56 8.62
CA GLU A 5 1.22 -13.85 8.07
C GLU A 5 0.79 -12.66 8.93
N ARG A 6 1.33 -12.53 10.14
CA ARG A 6 1.01 -11.41 11.02
C ARG A 6 2.14 -10.42 11.18
N VAL A 7 3.23 -10.61 10.45
CA VAL A 7 4.41 -9.77 10.63
C VAL A 7 4.12 -8.31 10.31
N PHE A 8 3.41 -8.03 9.23
CA PHE A 8 3.10 -6.65 8.84
C PHE A 8 2.02 -6.04 9.73
N GLU A 9 1.09 -6.86 10.18
CA GLU A 9 0.07 -6.41 11.14
C GLU A 9 0.73 -5.92 12.43
N ARG A 10 1.70 -6.66 12.92
CA ARG A 10 2.40 -6.30 14.15
C ARG A 10 3.22 -5.02 13.99
N GLN A 11 3.89 -4.87 12.85
CA GLN A 11 4.64 -3.66 12.57
C GLN A 11 3.72 -2.45 12.46
N THR A 12 2.57 -2.62 11.83
CA THR A 12 1.59 -1.55 11.72
C THR A 12 1.09 -1.13 13.10
N ALA A 13 0.80 -2.11 13.96
CA ALA A 13 0.34 -1.83 15.31
C ALA A 13 1.39 -1.09 16.13
N ALA A 14 2.66 -1.42 15.92
CA ALA A 14 3.74 -0.85 16.71
C ALA A 14 4.14 0.56 16.26
N LEU A 15 4.09 0.82 14.96
CA LEU A 15 4.65 2.05 14.39
C LEU A 15 3.60 3.04 13.91
N GLY A 16 2.39 2.57 13.63
CA GLY A 16 1.37 3.41 13.03
C GLY A 16 0.60 4.22 14.06
N THR A 17 0.13 5.39 13.64
CA THR A 17 -0.77 6.21 14.42
C THR A 17 -1.88 6.73 13.53
N LYS A 18 -2.98 7.14 14.16
CA LYS A 18 -4.10 7.72 13.42
C LYS A 18 -3.60 8.89 12.57
N GLY A 19 -4.05 8.93 11.33
CA GLY A 19 -3.63 9.97 10.39
C GLY A 19 -2.49 9.54 9.47
N ASP A 20 -1.84 8.43 9.78
CA ASP A 20 -0.83 7.87 8.90
C ASP A 20 -1.47 7.24 7.65
N ILE A 21 -0.63 6.89 6.70
CA ILE A 21 -1.04 6.18 5.48
C ILE A 21 -0.26 4.88 5.41
N LEU A 22 -0.96 3.78 5.20
CA LEU A 22 -0.34 2.48 4.95
C LEU A 22 -0.54 2.13 3.48
N ILE A 23 0.56 1.79 2.80
CA ILE A 23 0.50 1.30 1.43
C ILE A 23 0.78 -0.19 1.45
N GLY A 24 -0.19 -0.98 1.04
CA GLY A 24 -0.04 -2.43 0.98
C GLY A 24 0.10 -2.90 -0.46
N LEU A 25 1.08 -3.76 -0.71
CA LEU A 25 1.32 -4.30 -2.05
C LEU A 25 1.02 -5.78 -2.06
N SER A 26 0.16 -6.20 -2.97
CA SER A 26 -0.16 -7.62 -3.15
C SER A 26 -0.56 -7.87 -4.59
N THR A 27 0.28 -8.60 -5.34
CA THR A 27 -0.01 -8.86 -6.75
C THR A 27 -1.24 -9.72 -6.95
N SER A 28 -1.55 -10.59 -5.99
CA SER A 28 -2.77 -11.39 -6.05
C SER A 28 -3.98 -10.69 -5.41
N GLY A 29 -3.72 -9.72 -4.55
CA GLY A 29 -4.76 -9.12 -3.73
C GLY A 29 -5.22 -10.04 -2.59
N ASN A 30 -4.54 -11.17 -2.39
CA ASN A 30 -4.97 -12.18 -1.41
C ASN A 30 -3.87 -12.59 -0.45
N SER A 31 -2.81 -11.80 -0.33
CA SER A 31 -1.71 -12.09 0.57
C SER A 31 -2.16 -11.93 2.01
N PRO A 32 -2.15 -12.99 2.83
CA PRO A 32 -2.67 -12.89 4.22
C PRO A 32 -1.95 -11.86 5.07
N ASN A 33 -0.62 -11.73 4.91
CA ASN A 33 0.14 -10.76 5.69
C ASN A 33 -0.26 -9.32 5.34
N VAL A 34 -0.52 -9.03 4.08
CA VAL A 34 -0.98 -7.71 3.66
C VAL A 34 -2.42 -7.48 4.11
N GLU A 35 -3.26 -8.49 3.97
CA GLU A 35 -4.66 -8.42 4.40
C GLU A 35 -4.77 -8.05 5.88
N HIS A 36 -4.00 -8.74 6.73
CA HIS A 36 -4.01 -8.47 8.16
C HIS A 36 -3.51 -7.07 8.48
N ALA A 37 -2.49 -6.59 7.77
CA ALA A 37 -1.98 -5.24 7.98
C ALA A 37 -3.02 -4.18 7.61
N LEU A 38 -3.73 -4.39 6.50
CA LEU A 38 -4.78 -3.46 6.06
C LEU A 38 -5.92 -3.41 7.08
N GLN A 39 -6.34 -4.57 7.59
CA GLN A 39 -7.38 -4.63 8.62
C GLN A 39 -6.95 -3.88 9.87
N LYS A 40 -5.70 -4.09 10.30
CA LYS A 40 -5.18 -3.41 11.48
C LYS A 40 -5.14 -1.91 11.29
N ALA A 41 -4.67 -1.47 10.13
CA ALA A 41 -4.59 -0.04 9.81
C ALA A 41 -5.97 0.61 9.88
N GLN A 42 -7.00 -0.04 9.32
CA GLN A 42 -8.36 0.49 9.40
C GLN A 42 -8.81 0.66 10.84
N SER A 43 -8.52 -0.32 11.68
CA SER A 43 -8.92 -0.27 13.10
C SER A 43 -8.24 0.85 13.86
N MET A 44 -7.11 1.34 13.36
CA MET A 44 -6.32 2.39 13.99
C MET A 44 -6.59 3.78 13.40
N GLY A 45 -7.49 3.89 12.43
CA GLY A 45 -7.76 5.17 11.79
C GLY A 45 -6.68 5.57 10.78
N ILE A 46 -5.94 4.61 10.26
CA ILE A 46 -4.90 4.83 9.25
C ILE A 46 -5.54 4.68 7.88
N THR A 47 -5.26 5.62 6.98
CA THR A 47 -5.73 5.56 5.59
C THR A 47 -4.94 4.49 4.83
N THR A 48 -5.64 3.66 4.07
CA THR A 48 -5.01 2.54 3.37
C THR A 48 -5.06 2.74 1.86
N ILE A 49 -3.90 2.50 1.22
CA ILE A 49 -3.76 2.47 -0.23
C ILE A 49 -3.30 1.07 -0.59
N GLY A 50 -3.98 0.43 -1.52
CA GLY A 50 -3.59 -0.91 -1.97
C GLY A 50 -3.07 -0.85 -3.39
N LEU A 51 -1.85 -1.34 -3.60
CA LEU A 51 -1.32 -1.60 -4.93
C LEU A 51 -1.52 -3.08 -5.19
N LEU A 52 -2.57 -3.39 -5.92
CA LEU A 52 -3.07 -4.75 -6.05
C LEU A 52 -3.01 -5.20 -7.50
N GLY A 53 -3.29 -6.47 -7.71
CA GLY A 53 -3.30 -7.02 -9.07
C GLY A 53 -4.48 -7.93 -9.28
N ARG A 54 -4.57 -8.43 -10.49
CA ARG A 54 -5.63 -9.34 -10.93
C ARG A 54 -6.99 -8.67 -10.72
N ASP A 55 -7.85 -9.26 -9.88
CA ASP A 55 -9.16 -8.66 -9.60
C ASP A 55 -9.18 -7.87 -8.28
N GLY A 56 -8.01 -7.72 -7.66
CA GLY A 56 -7.89 -7.02 -6.39
C GLY A 56 -8.05 -7.91 -5.17
N GLY A 57 -8.58 -9.12 -5.34
CA GLY A 57 -8.72 -10.10 -4.28
C GLY A 57 -9.46 -9.59 -3.05
N ARG A 58 -9.17 -10.20 -1.91
CA ARG A 58 -9.78 -9.80 -0.65
C ARG A 58 -9.28 -8.44 -0.17
N CYS A 59 -8.08 -8.05 -0.58
CA CYS A 59 -7.48 -6.80 -0.11
C CYS A 59 -8.19 -5.56 -0.62
N LYS A 60 -8.84 -5.64 -1.80
CA LYS A 60 -9.41 -4.43 -2.40
C LYS A 60 -10.46 -3.77 -1.52
N GLU A 61 -11.23 -4.57 -0.79
CA GLU A 61 -12.29 -4.01 0.06
C GLU A 61 -11.77 -3.50 1.40
N LEU A 62 -10.50 -3.75 1.68
CA LEU A 62 -9.85 -3.28 2.89
C LEU A 62 -9.10 -1.98 2.66
N CYS A 63 -9.14 -1.45 1.45
CA CYS A 63 -8.40 -0.25 1.09
C CYS A 63 -9.33 0.92 0.89
N ASN A 64 -8.94 2.09 1.41
CA ASN A 64 -9.63 3.33 1.07
C ASN A 64 -9.40 3.66 -0.40
N TYR A 65 -8.20 3.38 -0.91
CA TYR A 65 -7.83 3.65 -2.30
C TYR A 65 -7.16 2.43 -2.91
N PRO A 66 -7.95 1.51 -3.49
CA PRO A 66 -7.36 0.36 -4.18
C PRO A 66 -6.99 0.72 -5.60
N LEU A 67 -5.72 0.49 -5.96
CA LEU A 67 -5.22 0.65 -7.32
C LEU A 67 -4.97 -0.76 -7.87
N ILE A 68 -5.83 -1.20 -8.76
CA ILE A 68 -5.84 -2.59 -9.23
C ILE A 68 -5.31 -2.65 -10.65
N ILE A 69 -4.23 -3.41 -10.82
CA ILE A 69 -3.66 -3.67 -12.14
C ILE A 69 -4.22 -4.99 -12.62
N GLN A 70 -5.16 -4.93 -13.55
CA GLN A 70 -5.87 -6.11 -14.04
C GLN A 70 -5.01 -6.85 -15.04
N HIS A 71 -4.10 -7.67 -14.55
CA HIS A 71 -3.21 -8.48 -15.35
C HIS A 71 -2.96 -9.79 -14.63
N ALA A 72 -2.63 -10.83 -15.40
CA ALA A 72 -2.43 -12.15 -14.82
C ALA A 72 -0.99 -12.40 -14.39
N GLU A 73 -0.03 -11.71 -14.97
CA GLU A 73 1.38 -11.94 -14.70
C GLU A 73 1.88 -11.05 -13.57
N SER A 74 2.39 -11.68 -12.51
CA SER A 74 2.92 -10.93 -11.36
C SER A 74 4.03 -9.95 -11.74
N ALA A 75 4.90 -10.35 -12.68
CA ALA A 75 5.99 -9.47 -13.10
C ALA A 75 5.47 -8.17 -13.70
N ARG A 76 4.42 -8.24 -14.52
CA ARG A 76 3.84 -7.02 -15.13
C ARG A 76 3.17 -6.17 -14.08
N ILE A 77 2.46 -6.80 -13.15
CA ILE A 77 1.81 -6.09 -12.05
C ILE A 77 2.86 -5.37 -11.21
N GLN A 78 3.96 -6.05 -10.88
CA GLN A 78 5.03 -5.47 -10.07
C GLN A 78 5.69 -4.28 -10.76
N GLU A 79 5.87 -4.34 -12.07
CA GLU A 79 6.43 -3.22 -12.82
C GLU A 79 5.59 -1.96 -12.67
N VAL A 80 4.27 -2.12 -12.76
CA VAL A 80 3.36 -0.99 -12.60
C VAL A 80 3.35 -0.51 -11.15
N HIS A 81 3.34 -1.43 -10.19
CA HIS A 81 3.39 -1.06 -8.77
C HIS A 81 4.63 -0.24 -8.44
N ILE A 82 5.78 -0.63 -8.96
CA ILE A 82 7.03 0.10 -8.72
C ILE A 82 6.95 1.50 -9.32
N THR A 83 6.39 1.61 -10.53
CA THR A 83 6.21 2.91 -11.16
C THR A 83 5.32 3.81 -10.34
N ILE A 84 4.17 3.28 -9.88
CA ILE A 84 3.26 4.04 -9.02
C ILE A 84 3.96 4.45 -7.73
N GLY A 85 4.74 3.53 -7.13
CA GLY A 85 5.48 3.83 -5.92
C GLY A 85 6.46 4.99 -6.11
N HIS A 86 7.18 4.99 -7.23
CA HIS A 86 8.10 6.08 -7.53
C HIS A 86 7.36 7.42 -7.70
N ILE A 87 6.20 7.39 -8.36
CA ILE A 87 5.39 8.60 -8.52
C ILE A 87 4.92 9.13 -7.17
N LEU A 88 4.43 8.23 -6.31
CA LEU A 88 3.96 8.63 -4.98
C LEU A 88 5.10 9.23 -4.16
N CYS A 89 6.27 8.61 -4.19
CA CYS A 89 7.44 9.14 -3.48
C CYS A 89 7.83 10.51 -4.03
N GLY A 90 7.77 10.69 -5.34
CA GLY A 90 8.08 11.97 -5.95
C GLY A 90 7.11 13.07 -5.53
N ILE A 91 5.81 12.72 -5.46
CA ILE A 91 4.80 13.68 -5.01
C ILE A 91 5.04 14.09 -3.57
N VAL A 92 5.30 13.12 -2.69
CA VAL A 92 5.56 13.39 -1.28
C VAL A 92 6.79 14.27 -1.12
N ASP A 93 7.86 13.93 -1.84
CA ASP A 93 9.11 14.66 -1.79
C ASP A 93 8.90 16.11 -2.22
N ASN A 94 8.20 16.30 -3.32
CA ASN A 94 7.91 17.64 -3.84
C ASN A 94 7.08 18.45 -2.84
N LYS A 95 6.09 17.83 -2.21
CA LYS A 95 5.23 18.52 -1.26
C LYS A 95 5.95 18.91 0.01
N LEU A 96 6.88 18.07 0.48
CA LEU A 96 7.54 18.30 1.76
C LEU A 96 8.80 19.13 1.67
N PHE A 97 9.53 19.06 0.56
CA PHE A 97 10.88 19.61 0.49
C PHE A 97 11.12 20.62 -0.61
N SER A 98 10.20 20.79 -1.55
CA SER A 98 10.40 21.68 -2.68
C SER A 98 9.59 22.96 -2.48
N HIS A 99 10.18 23.94 -1.79
CA HIS A 99 9.49 25.17 -1.47
C HIS A 99 9.67 26.27 -2.51
N GLU A 100 10.84 26.34 -3.11
CA GLU A 100 11.16 27.40 -4.03
C GLU A 100 10.74 27.08 -5.45
N GLN A 101 10.68 25.81 -5.76
CA GLN A 101 10.42 25.41 -7.12
C GLN A 101 9.90 23.99 -7.12
N SER A 102 9.33 23.60 -8.22
CA SER A 102 8.93 22.25 -8.42
C SER A 102 9.41 21.80 -9.79
N ASP A 103 10.38 20.90 -9.79
CA ASP A 103 10.83 20.24 -11.00
C ASP A 103 10.13 18.93 -11.23
N PHE A 104 9.17 18.63 -10.42
CA PHE A 104 8.43 17.40 -10.54
C PHE A 104 7.51 17.49 -11.76
N PRO A 105 7.65 16.57 -12.70
CA PRO A 105 6.86 16.58 -13.93
C PRO A 105 5.40 16.26 -13.70
#